data_e419f788b7ecd65bf218e191b617e07e
#
_entry.id   e419f788b7ecd65bf218e191b617e07e
#
_cell.length_a   1.000
_cell.length_b   1.000
_cell.length_c   1.000
_cell.angle_alpha   90.00
_cell.angle_beta   90.00
_cell.angle_gamma   90.00
#
_symmetry.space_group_name_H-M   'P 1'
#
loop_
_entity.id
_entity.type
_entity.pdbx_description
1 polymer ?
#
loop_
_entity_poly.entity_id
_entity_poly.type
_entity_poly.pdbx_seq_one_letter_code
_entity_poly.pdbx_strand_id
1 'polypeptide(L)'
;MRRFLVDNQLSAALARWLETKGCQAEHVLALGLAQSSDEDIWRHAAREGAVIVSKDEDFARMTLLRPESVSVVWLRFGNCRAASLLAIMERAWPDIVQQLDAGARLIEVY
;
A
#
# COMPACT_ATOMS: atom_id res chain seq x y z
N MET A 1 -4.23 -0.44 -15.36
CA MET A 1 -4.09 0.57 -14.29
C MET A 1 -4.07 -0.14 -12.94
N ARG A 2 -3.07 0.13 -12.12
CA ARG A 2 -2.97 -0.48 -10.79
C ARG A 2 -3.87 0.23 -9.80
N ARG A 3 -4.35 -0.52 -8.83
CA ARG A 3 -5.12 0.01 -7.71
C ARG A 3 -4.31 -0.13 -6.43
N PHE A 4 -4.32 0.91 -5.62
CA PHE A 4 -3.65 0.93 -4.33
C PHE A 4 -4.63 1.28 -3.23
N LEU A 5 -4.43 0.67 -2.06
CA LEU A 5 -5.18 0.96 -0.85
C LEU A 5 -4.18 1.43 0.19
N VAL A 6 -4.30 2.69 0.59
CA VAL A 6 -3.36 3.32 1.53
C VAL A 6 -3.92 3.21 2.94
N ASP A 7 -3.13 2.64 3.83
CA ASP A 7 -3.52 2.37 5.21
C ASP A 7 -3.65 3.65 6.04
N ASN A 8 -4.44 3.56 7.10
CA ASN A 8 -4.82 4.69 7.94
C ASN A 8 -3.64 5.43 8.58
N GLN A 9 -2.54 4.75 8.85
CA GLN A 9 -1.36 5.37 9.45
C GLN A 9 -0.60 6.28 8.51
N LEU A 10 -0.91 6.24 7.22
CA LEU A 10 -0.23 7.03 6.20
C LEU A 10 -1.09 8.21 5.78
N SER A 11 -0.43 9.27 5.30
CA SER A 11 -1.13 10.47 4.83
C SER A 11 -1.97 10.18 3.60
N ALA A 12 -3.14 10.81 3.52
CA ALA A 12 -3.96 10.78 2.31
C ALA A 12 -3.24 11.41 1.11
N ALA A 13 -2.24 12.24 1.35
CA ALA A 13 -1.40 12.80 0.27
C ALA A 13 -0.70 11.70 -0.53
N LEU A 14 -0.41 10.55 0.10
CA LEU A 14 0.19 9.43 -0.61
C LEU A 14 -0.76 8.86 -1.67
N ALA A 15 -2.04 8.76 -1.36
CA ALA A 15 -3.03 8.31 -2.34
C ALA A 15 -3.09 9.27 -3.53
N ARG A 16 -3.07 10.58 -3.27
CA ARG A 16 -3.07 11.58 -4.35
C ARG A 16 -1.80 11.49 -5.19
N TRP A 17 -0.66 11.26 -4.54
CA TRP A 17 0.61 11.09 -5.24
C TRP A 17 0.56 9.88 -6.17
N LEU A 18 0.02 8.75 -5.69
CA LEU A 18 -0.12 7.55 -6.51
C LEU A 18 -1.00 7.82 -7.74
N GLU A 19 -2.04 8.64 -7.59
CA GLU A 19 -2.87 9.03 -8.73
C GLU A 19 -2.07 9.80 -9.78
N THR A 20 -1.09 10.60 -9.38
CA THR A 20 -0.22 11.30 -10.34
C THR A 20 0.66 10.35 -11.13
N LYS A 21 0.82 9.11 -10.67
CA LYS A 21 1.58 8.07 -11.37
C LYS A 21 0.70 7.22 -12.30
N GLY A 22 -0.54 7.62 -12.49
CA GLY A 22 -1.46 6.90 -13.37
C GLY A 22 -2.17 5.74 -12.71
N CYS A 23 -2.12 5.64 -11.37
CA CYS A 23 -2.77 4.58 -10.62
C CYS A 23 -4.12 5.05 -10.08
N GLN A 24 -4.98 4.08 -9.73
CA GLN A 24 -6.12 4.35 -8.88
C GLN A 24 -5.66 4.14 -7.44
N ALA A 25 -5.96 5.07 -6.56
CA ALA A 25 -5.53 4.96 -5.17
C ALA A 25 -6.60 5.53 -4.25
N GLU A 26 -6.85 4.82 -3.16
CA GLU A 26 -7.80 5.25 -2.15
C GLU A 26 -7.17 5.07 -0.78
N HIS A 27 -7.48 6.00 0.11
CA HIS A 27 -7.11 5.89 1.52
C HIS A 27 -8.24 5.18 2.25
N VAL A 28 -7.90 4.31 3.20
CA VAL A 28 -8.92 3.54 3.94
C VAL A 28 -9.93 4.45 4.64
N LEU A 29 -9.50 5.64 5.08
CA LEU A 29 -10.40 6.61 5.69
C LEU A 29 -11.51 7.05 4.74
N ALA A 30 -11.19 7.27 3.47
CA ALA A 30 -12.18 7.69 2.47
C ALA A 30 -13.20 6.59 2.16
N LEU A 31 -12.84 5.33 2.42
CA LEU A 31 -13.71 4.19 2.19
C LEU A 31 -14.51 3.79 3.44
N GLY A 32 -14.36 4.52 4.54
CA GLY A 32 -15.00 4.16 5.79
C GLY A 32 -14.37 2.95 6.47
N LEU A 33 -13.13 2.61 6.11
CA LEU A 33 -12.45 1.43 6.63
C LEU A 33 -11.43 1.75 7.72
N ALA A 34 -11.35 3.01 8.19
CA ALA A 34 -10.33 3.43 9.16
C ALA A 34 -10.45 2.68 10.50
N GLN A 35 -11.66 2.25 10.86
CA GLN A 35 -11.91 1.49 12.10
C GLN A 35 -12.01 -0.01 11.84
N SER A 36 -11.80 -0.44 10.60
CA SER A 36 -11.92 -1.84 10.25
C SER A 36 -10.67 -2.62 10.65
N SER A 37 -10.81 -3.92 10.84
CA SER A 37 -9.70 -4.81 11.14
C SER A 37 -8.79 -4.95 9.91
N ASP A 38 -7.56 -5.40 10.14
CA ASP A 38 -6.63 -5.73 9.06
C ASP A 38 -7.23 -6.80 8.14
N GLU A 39 -7.99 -7.72 8.70
CA GLU A 39 -8.68 -8.76 7.93
C GLU A 39 -9.67 -8.16 6.93
N ASP A 40 -10.47 -7.18 7.37
CA ASP A 40 -11.45 -6.54 6.50
C ASP A 40 -10.77 -5.72 5.40
N ILE A 41 -9.68 -5.03 5.74
CA ILE A 41 -8.89 -4.28 4.77
C ILE A 41 -8.29 -5.23 3.73
N TRP A 42 -7.75 -6.36 4.19
CA TRP A 42 -7.19 -7.39 3.31
C TRP A 42 -8.24 -7.92 2.32
N ARG A 43 -9.43 -8.24 2.83
CA ARG A 43 -10.52 -8.74 1.99
C ARG A 43 -10.96 -7.71 0.96
N HIS A 44 -11.03 -6.44 1.38
CA HIS A 44 -11.36 -5.37 0.45
C HIS A 44 -10.32 -5.29 -0.67
N ALA A 45 -9.03 -5.31 -0.33
CA ALA A 45 -7.96 -5.30 -1.31
C ALA A 45 -8.05 -6.50 -2.25
N ALA A 46 -8.36 -7.68 -1.72
CA ALA A 46 -8.49 -8.88 -2.53
C ALA A 46 -9.63 -8.76 -3.53
N ARG A 47 -10.78 -8.23 -3.09
CA ARG A 47 -11.94 -8.05 -3.99
C ARG A 47 -11.67 -7.03 -5.08
N GLU A 48 -10.95 -5.96 -4.76
CA GLU A 48 -10.71 -4.86 -5.69
C GLU A 48 -9.43 -5.04 -6.53
N GLY A 49 -8.66 -6.08 -6.26
CA GLY A 49 -7.37 -6.24 -6.91
C GLY A 49 -6.39 -5.13 -6.56
N ALA A 50 -6.45 -4.63 -5.32
CA ALA A 50 -5.64 -3.51 -4.87
C ALA A 50 -4.37 -3.97 -4.17
N VAL A 51 -3.30 -3.17 -4.31
CA VAL A 51 -2.05 -3.32 -3.56
C VAL A 51 -2.18 -2.51 -2.27
N ILE A 52 -1.91 -3.14 -1.13
CA ILE A 52 -1.94 -2.44 0.16
C ILE A 52 -0.60 -1.73 0.38
N VAL A 53 -0.64 -0.46 0.77
CA VAL A 53 0.55 0.28 1.20
C VAL A 53 0.39 0.58 2.68
N SER A 54 1.30 0.08 3.50
CA SER A 54 1.20 0.20 4.95
C SER A 54 2.56 0.17 5.62
N LYS A 55 2.62 0.70 6.83
CA LYS A 55 3.77 0.57 7.73
C LYS A 55 3.59 -0.60 8.69
N ASP A 56 2.43 -1.25 8.69
CA ASP A 56 2.09 -2.30 9.63
C ASP A 56 2.64 -3.65 9.15
N GLU A 57 3.46 -4.27 9.99
CA GLU A 57 4.05 -5.58 9.71
C GLU A 57 2.99 -6.68 9.56
N ASP A 58 1.82 -6.49 10.16
CA ASP A 58 0.76 -7.51 10.09
C ASP A 58 0.34 -7.80 8.66
N PHE A 59 0.27 -6.77 7.79
CA PHE A 59 -0.03 -6.99 6.38
C PHE A 59 1.08 -7.77 5.68
N ALA A 60 2.33 -7.53 6.04
CA ALA A 60 3.45 -8.30 5.49
C ALA A 60 3.32 -9.78 5.86
N ARG A 61 2.94 -10.07 7.11
CA ARG A 61 2.72 -11.46 7.55
C ARG A 61 1.55 -12.11 6.79
N MET A 62 0.50 -11.34 6.52
CA MET A 62 -0.67 -11.87 5.82
C MET A 62 -0.34 -12.34 4.41
N THR A 63 0.68 -11.77 3.76
CA THR A 63 1.12 -12.26 2.45
C THR A 63 1.59 -13.71 2.49
N LEU A 64 2.05 -14.18 3.66
CA LEU A 64 2.54 -15.53 3.86
C LEU A 64 1.45 -16.49 4.31
N LEU A 65 0.38 -15.97 4.93
CA LEU A 65 -0.62 -16.78 5.63
C LEU A 65 -1.95 -16.87 4.88
N ARG A 66 -2.23 -15.92 3.99
CA ARG A 66 -3.52 -15.83 3.32
C ARG A 66 -3.43 -16.36 1.90
N PRO A 67 -4.49 -17.05 1.42
CA PRO A 67 -4.49 -17.60 0.07
C PRO A 67 -4.71 -16.58 -1.02
N GLU A 68 -5.32 -15.42 -0.69
CA GLU A 68 -5.60 -14.38 -1.68
C GLU A 68 -4.30 -13.76 -2.21
N SER A 69 -4.29 -13.44 -3.51
CA SER A 69 -3.11 -12.86 -4.16
C SER A 69 -3.09 -11.34 -3.99
N VAL A 70 -2.99 -10.88 -2.75
CA VAL A 70 -2.85 -9.46 -2.43
C VAL A 70 -1.37 -9.13 -2.32
N SER A 71 -0.93 -8.05 -3.00
CA SER A 71 0.43 -7.55 -2.86
C SER A 71 0.46 -6.44 -1.83
N VAL A 72 1.55 -6.37 -1.06
CA VAL A 72 1.74 -5.38 -0.01
C VAL A 72 3.05 -4.64 -0.25
N VAL A 73 3.00 -3.31 -0.24
CA VAL A 73 4.17 -2.45 -0.18
C VAL A 73 4.33 -2.05 1.30
N TRP A 74 5.33 -2.61 1.94
CA TRP A 74 5.58 -2.42 3.36
C TRP A 74 6.66 -1.37 3.56
N LEU A 75 6.26 -0.22 4.13
CA LEU A 75 7.16 0.90 4.38
C LEU A 75 7.82 0.70 5.73
N ARG A 76 9.12 0.39 5.74
CA ARG A 76 9.88 -0.02 6.92
C ARG A 76 10.78 1.08 7.47
N PHE A 77 10.30 2.31 7.44
CA PHE A 77 11.05 3.44 8.01
C PHE A 77 10.18 4.14 9.07
N GLY A 78 10.83 4.93 9.91
CA GLY A 78 10.15 5.62 11.01
C GLY A 78 9.19 6.70 10.53
N ASN A 79 8.50 7.32 11.47
CA ASN A 79 7.56 8.40 11.17
C ASN A 79 8.30 9.56 10.51
N CYS A 80 7.67 10.14 9.51
CA CYS A 80 8.22 11.27 8.79
C CYS A 80 7.09 12.15 8.30
N ARG A 81 7.44 13.38 7.90
CA ARG A 81 6.46 14.28 7.29
C ARG A 81 6.03 13.74 5.93
N ALA A 82 4.85 14.17 5.49
CA ALA A 82 4.31 13.77 4.19
C ALA A 82 5.30 14.07 3.05
N ALA A 83 5.95 15.23 3.08
CA ALA A 83 6.92 15.58 2.03
C ALA A 83 8.09 14.60 1.98
N SER A 84 8.60 14.18 3.15
CA SER A 84 9.70 13.20 3.22
C SER A 84 9.24 11.82 2.74
N LEU A 85 8.02 11.43 3.11
CA LEU A 85 7.41 10.19 2.64
C LEU A 85 7.33 10.17 1.12
N LEU A 86 6.81 11.24 0.52
CA LEU A 86 6.67 11.31 -0.94
C LEU A 86 8.03 11.30 -1.65
N ALA A 87 9.05 11.94 -1.05
CA ALA A 87 10.41 11.89 -1.61
C ALA A 87 10.98 10.47 -1.61
N ILE A 88 10.74 9.72 -0.53
CA ILE A 88 11.16 8.32 -0.45
C ILE A 88 10.44 7.49 -1.50
N MET A 89 9.14 7.68 -1.63
CA MET A 89 8.34 6.95 -2.60
C MET A 89 8.76 7.27 -4.04
N GLU A 90 9.10 8.53 -4.31
CA GLU A 90 9.57 8.94 -5.64
C GLU A 90 10.83 8.19 -6.04
N ARG A 91 11.77 8.03 -5.10
CA ARG A 91 13.01 7.29 -5.35
C ARG A 91 12.78 5.79 -5.49
N ALA A 92 11.85 5.26 -4.70
CA ALA A 92 11.57 3.81 -4.69
C ALA A 92 10.62 3.38 -5.81
N TRP A 93 9.92 4.31 -6.44
CA TRP A 93 8.83 4.01 -7.35
C TRP A 93 9.21 3.09 -8.52
N PRO A 94 10.31 3.35 -9.24
CA PRO A 94 10.68 2.46 -10.35
C PRO A 94 10.89 1.02 -9.91
N ASP A 95 11.48 0.82 -8.74
CA ASP A 95 11.71 -0.51 -8.19
C ASP A 95 10.41 -1.17 -7.73
N ILE A 96 9.52 -0.39 -7.11
CA ILE A 96 8.19 -0.89 -6.71
C ILE A 96 7.44 -1.40 -7.94
N VAL A 97 7.39 -0.61 -9.00
CA VAL A 97 6.70 -0.99 -10.24
C VAL A 97 7.30 -2.24 -10.84
N GLN A 98 8.63 -2.31 -10.89
CA GLN A 98 9.33 -3.48 -11.44
C GLN A 98 8.98 -4.75 -10.65
N GLN A 99 8.97 -4.67 -9.33
CA GLN A 99 8.65 -5.83 -8.50
C GLN A 99 7.18 -6.24 -8.64
N LEU A 100 6.27 -5.27 -8.71
CA LEU A 100 4.86 -5.57 -8.94
C LEU A 100 4.65 -6.23 -10.31
N ASP A 101 5.32 -5.73 -11.34
CA ASP A 101 5.24 -6.32 -12.68
C ASP A 101 5.77 -7.75 -12.69
N ALA A 102 6.75 -8.06 -11.85
CA ALA A 102 7.31 -9.40 -11.70
C ALA A 102 6.44 -10.33 -10.83
N GLY A 103 5.33 -9.84 -10.29
CA GLY A 103 4.42 -10.64 -9.48
C GLY A 103 4.78 -10.73 -8.01
N ALA A 104 5.63 -9.85 -7.49
CA ALA A 104 5.99 -9.85 -6.08
C ALA A 104 4.76 -9.59 -5.22
N ARG A 105 4.65 -10.34 -4.12
CA ARG A 105 3.56 -10.19 -3.15
C ARG A 105 3.95 -9.30 -1.99
N LEU A 106 5.24 -9.16 -1.70
CA LEU A 106 5.72 -8.29 -0.63
C LEU A 106 6.89 -7.47 -1.16
N ILE A 107 6.73 -6.16 -1.08
CA ILE A 107 7.76 -5.21 -1.49
C ILE A 107 8.10 -4.37 -0.26
N GLU A 108 9.37 -4.44 0.17
CA GLU A 108 9.82 -3.71 1.35
C GLU A 108 10.53 -2.45 0.93
N VAL A 109 10.15 -1.32 1.54
CA VAL A 109 10.76 -0.01 1.29
C VAL A 109 11.42 0.46 2.60
N TYR A 110 12.72 0.71 2.55
CA TYR A 110 13.51 1.14 3.70
C TYR A 110 13.83 2.62 3.65
#